data_0d97330b18c8a1653caf7286130b30ed
#
_entry.id   0d97330b18c8a1653caf7286130b30ed
#
_cell.length_a   1.000
_cell.length_b   1.000
_cell.length_c   1.000
_cell.angle_alpha   90.00
_cell.angle_beta   90.00
_cell.angle_gamma   90.00
#
_symmetry.space_group_name_H-M   'P 1'
#
loop_
_entity.id
_entity.type
_entity.pdbx_description
1 polymer ?
#
loop_
_entity_poly.entity_id
_entity_poly.type
_entity_poly.pdbx_seq_one_letter_code
_entity_poly.pdbx_strand_id
1 'polypeptide(L)'
;MSHLILVRHGQSQWNLENKFTGWKNVPLTKKGEIEAKKAGELIKKHKIHIDYIFSSVLERANKTAEIAIIEANLTNLINNNKLIMTRNENLNERDYGDLVGLNKEETANKFGKEQVHIWRRSYDTPPPNGESLKDVVKRVSPYFIKHIKPLIFKGKNVLI
;
A
#
# COMPACT_ATOMS: atom_id res chain seq x y z
N MET A 1 -20.62 15.10 -0.19
CA MET A 1 -19.23 15.20 -0.67
C MET A 1 -18.60 13.83 -0.48
N SER A 2 -17.94 13.25 -1.49
CA SER A 2 -17.28 11.96 -1.41
C SER A 2 -15.80 12.12 -1.04
N HIS A 3 -15.21 11.12 -0.40
CA HIS A 3 -13.81 11.11 0.01
C HIS A 3 -13.06 9.94 -0.60
N LEU A 4 -11.84 10.19 -1.03
CA LEU A 4 -10.83 9.17 -1.29
C LEU A 4 -9.86 9.16 -0.10
N ILE A 5 -9.83 8.05 0.62
CA ILE A 5 -9.00 7.87 1.80
C ILE A 5 -7.81 6.98 1.41
N LEU A 6 -6.60 7.50 1.53
CA LEU A 6 -5.38 6.77 1.23
C LEU A 6 -4.69 6.37 2.54
N VAL A 7 -4.50 5.06 2.74
CA VAL A 7 -3.82 4.52 3.91
C VAL A 7 -2.60 3.71 3.48
N ARG A 8 -1.43 4.18 3.88
CA ARG A 8 -0.21 3.39 3.69
C ARG A 8 -0.14 2.28 4.72
N HIS A 9 0.34 1.10 4.32
CA HIS A 9 0.58 -0.01 5.25
C HIS A 9 1.56 0.39 6.38
N GLY A 10 1.34 -0.19 7.56
CA GLY A 10 2.24 -0.05 8.70
C GLY A 10 3.63 -0.63 8.42
N GLN A 11 4.57 -0.38 9.34
CA GLN A 11 5.94 -0.88 9.22
C GLN A 11 5.95 -2.40 9.01
N SER A 12 6.57 -2.86 7.93
CA SER A 12 6.83 -4.29 7.69
C SER A 12 8.19 -4.70 8.26
N GLN A 13 8.39 -6.03 8.40
CA GLN A 13 9.67 -6.59 8.87
C GLN A 13 10.84 -6.10 8.00
N TRP A 14 10.69 -6.05 6.68
CA TRP A 14 11.75 -5.56 5.79
C TRP A 14 11.91 -4.04 5.79
N ASN A 15 10.88 -3.28 6.18
CA ASN A 15 11.08 -1.86 6.47
C ASN A 15 12.00 -1.67 7.70
N LEU A 16 11.78 -2.47 8.75
CA LEU A 16 12.63 -2.47 9.95
C LEU A 16 14.08 -2.88 9.63
N GLU A 17 14.26 -3.88 8.77
CA GLU A 17 15.57 -4.37 8.32
C GLU A 17 16.22 -3.52 7.23
N ASN A 18 15.61 -2.40 6.84
CA ASN A 18 16.06 -1.51 5.77
C ASN A 18 16.29 -2.23 4.42
N LYS A 19 15.42 -3.19 4.06
CA LYS A 19 15.47 -3.95 2.81
C LYS A 19 14.48 -3.43 1.77
N PHE A 20 14.78 -3.69 0.50
CA PHE A 20 13.83 -3.51 -0.60
C PHE A 20 12.77 -4.60 -0.56
N THR A 21 11.48 -4.23 -0.54
CA THR A 21 10.37 -5.19 -0.38
C THR A 21 9.70 -5.54 -1.70
N GLY A 22 9.24 -4.54 -2.45
CA GLY A 22 8.52 -4.78 -3.70
C GLY A 22 7.29 -5.68 -3.50
N TRP A 23 7.14 -6.69 -4.34
CA TRP A 23 6.00 -7.61 -4.33
C TRP A 23 6.16 -8.81 -3.38
N LYS A 24 7.27 -8.90 -2.67
CA LYS A 24 7.46 -9.96 -1.67
C LYS A 24 6.50 -9.77 -0.49
N ASN A 25 5.81 -10.83 -0.11
CA ASN A 25 4.99 -10.84 1.09
C ASN A 25 5.88 -10.89 2.33
N VAL A 26 5.73 -9.87 3.16
CA VAL A 26 6.47 -9.69 4.41
C VAL A 26 5.48 -9.17 5.44
N PRO A 27 5.43 -9.76 6.65
CA PRO A 27 4.46 -9.39 7.68
C PRO A 27 4.72 -7.98 8.24
N LEU A 28 3.69 -7.43 8.87
CA LEU A 28 3.83 -6.24 9.71
C LEU A 28 4.65 -6.57 10.96
N THR A 29 5.38 -5.58 11.46
CA THR A 29 5.95 -5.61 12.81
C THR A 29 4.87 -5.24 13.83
N LYS A 30 5.11 -5.47 15.13
CA LYS A 30 4.25 -4.95 16.21
C LYS A 30 4.02 -3.44 16.10
N LYS A 31 5.06 -2.68 15.73
CA LYS A 31 4.95 -1.25 15.46
C LYS A 31 4.00 -0.98 14.28
N GLY A 32 4.12 -1.74 13.20
CA GLY A 32 3.23 -1.62 12.04
C GLY A 32 1.77 -1.89 12.38
N GLU A 33 1.48 -2.84 13.27
CA GLU A 33 0.12 -3.08 13.76
C GLU A 33 -0.41 -1.91 14.60
N ILE A 34 0.43 -1.29 15.43
CA ILE A 34 0.08 -0.09 16.18
C ILE A 34 -0.20 1.10 15.23
N GLU A 35 0.60 1.25 14.18
CA GLU A 35 0.39 2.27 13.15
C GLU A 35 -0.94 2.06 12.42
N ALA A 36 -1.29 0.81 12.11
CA ALA A 36 -2.58 0.45 11.52
C ALA A 36 -3.78 0.79 12.46
N LYS A 37 -3.65 0.53 13.78
CA LYS A 37 -4.65 0.93 14.77
C LYS A 37 -4.83 2.44 14.80
N LYS A 38 -3.73 3.20 14.81
CA LYS A 38 -3.80 4.67 14.76
C LYS A 38 -4.54 5.19 13.52
N ALA A 39 -4.37 4.55 12.37
CA ALA A 39 -5.14 4.89 11.17
C ALA A 39 -6.65 4.67 11.41
N GLY A 40 -7.04 3.57 12.04
CA GLY A 40 -8.42 3.29 12.43
C GLY A 40 -8.99 4.31 13.43
N GLU A 41 -8.21 4.67 14.44
CA GLU A 41 -8.57 5.73 15.41
C GLU A 41 -8.84 7.08 14.72
N LEU A 42 -8.03 7.44 13.72
CA LEU A 42 -8.22 8.65 12.92
C LEU A 42 -9.51 8.59 12.10
N ILE A 43 -9.78 7.47 11.44
CA ILE A 43 -11.03 7.26 10.68
C ILE A 43 -12.23 7.43 11.62
N LYS A 44 -12.20 6.82 12.81
CA LYS A 44 -13.23 6.92 13.84
C LYS A 44 -13.39 8.35 14.36
N LYS A 45 -12.29 9.00 14.72
CA LYS A 45 -12.26 10.38 15.23
C LYS A 45 -12.91 11.37 14.26
N HIS A 46 -12.62 11.22 12.98
CA HIS A 46 -13.17 12.08 11.94
C HIS A 46 -14.54 11.62 11.44
N LYS A 47 -15.12 10.57 12.03
CA LYS A 47 -16.44 10.00 11.68
C LYS A 47 -16.55 9.71 10.16
N ILE A 48 -15.46 9.23 9.58
CA ILE A 48 -15.42 8.93 8.14
C ILE A 48 -16.21 7.65 7.88
N HIS A 49 -17.29 7.76 7.10
CA HIS A 49 -17.98 6.59 6.57
C HIS A 49 -17.21 6.05 5.35
N ILE A 50 -17.06 4.74 5.25
CA ILE A 50 -16.41 4.06 4.12
C ILE A 50 -17.43 3.14 3.47
N ASP A 51 -17.60 3.28 2.13
CA ASP A 51 -18.49 2.44 1.33
C ASP A 51 -17.74 1.27 0.69
N TYR A 52 -16.51 1.51 0.23
CA TYR A 52 -15.70 0.52 -0.49
C TYR A 52 -14.25 0.54 -0.03
N ILE A 53 -13.65 -0.65 -0.01
CA ILE A 53 -12.22 -0.82 0.29
C ILE A 53 -11.55 -1.51 -0.88
N PHE A 54 -10.47 -0.93 -1.36
CA PHE A 54 -9.55 -1.51 -2.32
C PHE A 54 -8.18 -1.68 -1.68
N SER A 55 -7.45 -2.69 -2.08
CA SER A 55 -6.07 -2.91 -1.63
C SER A 55 -5.26 -3.63 -2.68
N SER A 56 -3.94 -3.58 -2.53
CA SER A 56 -3.06 -4.49 -3.23
C SER A 56 -3.30 -5.94 -2.80
N VAL A 57 -2.63 -6.89 -3.46
CA VAL A 57 -2.65 -8.30 -3.01
C VAL A 57 -1.64 -8.58 -1.89
N LEU A 58 -0.87 -7.58 -1.46
CA LEU A 58 0.20 -7.75 -0.49
C LEU A 58 -0.34 -7.85 0.95
N GLU A 59 0.11 -8.87 1.69
CA GLU A 59 -0.39 -9.16 3.05
C GLU A 59 -0.28 -7.97 4.01
N ARG A 60 0.82 -7.22 3.99
CA ARG A 60 1.02 -6.05 4.85
C ARG A 60 -0.04 -4.97 4.64
N ALA A 61 -0.47 -4.76 3.39
CA ALA A 61 -1.52 -3.80 3.07
C ALA A 61 -2.89 -4.31 3.52
N ASN A 62 -3.20 -5.57 3.22
CA ASN A 62 -4.44 -6.22 3.63
C ASN A 62 -4.59 -6.23 5.16
N LYS A 63 -3.52 -6.60 5.87
CA LYS A 63 -3.52 -6.63 7.34
C LYS A 63 -3.69 -5.26 7.96
N THR A 64 -3.06 -4.23 7.36
CA THR A 64 -3.25 -2.83 7.78
C THR A 64 -4.71 -2.41 7.66
N ALA A 65 -5.35 -2.70 6.50
CA ALA A 65 -6.76 -2.39 6.30
C ALA A 65 -7.67 -3.12 7.31
N GLU A 66 -7.45 -4.41 7.55
CA GLU A 66 -8.20 -5.20 8.54
C GLU A 66 -8.14 -4.57 9.92
N ILE A 67 -6.93 -4.28 10.42
CA ILE A 67 -6.73 -3.69 11.74
C ILE A 67 -7.39 -2.30 11.82
N ALA A 68 -7.21 -1.46 10.79
CA ALA A 68 -7.75 -0.11 10.77
C ALA A 68 -9.30 -0.11 10.77
N ILE A 69 -9.94 -0.98 10.00
CA ILE A 69 -11.41 -1.07 9.94
C ILE A 69 -12.02 -1.61 11.24
N ILE A 70 -11.37 -2.60 11.85
CA ILE A 70 -11.80 -3.12 13.16
C ILE A 70 -11.70 -2.00 14.22
N GLU A 71 -10.58 -1.29 14.29
CA GLU A 71 -10.37 -0.20 15.25
C GLU A 71 -11.32 0.97 15.01
N ALA A 72 -11.66 1.24 13.76
CA ALA A 72 -12.66 2.25 13.40
C ALA A 72 -14.11 1.86 13.73
N ASN A 73 -14.38 0.61 14.18
CA ASN A 73 -15.71 0.04 14.44
C ASN A 73 -16.63 0.03 13.21
N LEU A 74 -16.09 -0.13 12.00
CA LEU A 74 -16.85 -0.21 10.75
C LEU A 74 -17.29 -1.65 10.46
N THR A 75 -18.12 -2.22 11.34
CA THR A 75 -18.56 -3.63 11.29
C THR A 75 -19.40 -3.98 10.08
N ASN A 76 -20.05 -3.00 9.44
CA ASN A 76 -20.79 -3.18 8.20
C ASN A 76 -19.90 -3.61 7.02
N LEU A 77 -18.59 -3.43 7.12
CA LEU A 77 -17.59 -3.87 6.13
C LEU A 77 -17.00 -5.26 6.44
N ILE A 78 -17.53 -5.93 7.47
CA ILE A 78 -17.06 -7.26 7.88
C ILE A 78 -18.20 -8.26 7.67
N ASN A 79 -17.94 -9.33 6.91
CA ASN A 79 -18.85 -10.44 6.71
C ASN A 79 -18.15 -11.77 7.04
N ASN A 80 -18.80 -12.62 7.84
CA ASN A 80 -18.23 -13.91 8.29
C ASN A 80 -16.79 -13.76 8.82
N ASN A 81 -16.54 -12.78 9.67
CA ASN A 81 -15.22 -12.43 10.23
C ASN A 81 -14.14 -12.08 9.19
N LYS A 82 -14.54 -11.75 7.95
CA LYS A 82 -13.62 -11.31 6.90
C LYS A 82 -13.99 -9.90 6.43
N LEU A 83 -12.98 -9.07 6.23
CA LEU A 83 -13.15 -7.75 5.65
C LEU A 83 -13.58 -7.84 4.18
N ILE A 84 -14.67 -7.14 3.84
CA ILE A 84 -15.14 -6.99 2.46
C ILE A 84 -14.20 -6.00 1.78
N MET A 85 -13.27 -6.52 0.98
CA MET A 85 -12.22 -5.74 0.34
C MET A 85 -11.91 -6.29 -1.04
N THR A 86 -11.82 -5.41 -2.04
CA THR A 86 -11.37 -5.76 -3.39
C THR A 86 -9.85 -5.67 -3.45
N ARG A 87 -9.20 -6.81 -3.73
CA ARG A 87 -7.75 -6.91 -3.87
C ARG A 87 -7.37 -6.97 -5.35
N ASN A 88 -6.35 -6.20 -5.74
CA ASN A 88 -5.86 -6.23 -7.12
C ASN A 88 -4.37 -5.93 -7.17
N GLU A 89 -3.63 -6.69 -7.98
CA GLU A 89 -2.18 -6.52 -8.16
C GLU A 89 -1.80 -5.18 -8.79
N ASN A 90 -2.71 -4.56 -9.57
CA ASN A 90 -2.47 -3.22 -10.10
C ASN A 90 -2.29 -2.16 -9.00
N LEU A 91 -2.71 -2.46 -7.76
CA LEU A 91 -2.49 -1.59 -6.61
C LEU A 91 -1.25 -1.95 -5.79
N ASN A 92 -0.44 -2.91 -6.24
CA ASN A 92 0.78 -3.28 -5.56
C ASN A 92 1.78 -2.12 -5.48
N GLU A 93 2.60 -2.16 -4.44
CA GLU A 93 3.82 -1.36 -4.37
C GLU A 93 4.67 -1.59 -5.63
N ARG A 94 5.51 -0.63 -5.99
CA ARG A 94 6.48 -0.77 -7.07
C ARG A 94 7.36 -1.99 -6.86
N ASP A 95 7.55 -2.78 -7.90
CA ASP A 95 8.51 -3.88 -7.88
C ASP A 95 9.94 -3.33 -7.95
N TYR A 96 10.81 -3.87 -7.13
CA TYR A 96 12.23 -3.52 -7.10
C TYR A 96 13.12 -4.52 -7.87
N GLY A 97 12.53 -5.54 -8.52
CA GLY A 97 13.26 -6.52 -9.33
C GLY A 97 14.40 -7.18 -8.56
N ASP A 98 15.61 -7.15 -9.11
CA ASP A 98 16.79 -7.80 -8.53
C ASP A 98 17.25 -7.19 -7.20
N LEU A 99 16.71 -6.02 -6.80
CA LEU A 99 17.03 -5.42 -5.51
C LEU A 99 16.17 -6.00 -4.37
N VAL A 100 15.11 -6.76 -4.67
CA VAL A 100 14.22 -7.33 -3.64
C VAL A 100 14.99 -8.20 -2.65
N GLY A 101 14.83 -7.92 -1.35
CA GLY A 101 15.54 -8.61 -0.26
C GLY A 101 16.91 -8.04 0.10
N LEU A 102 17.51 -7.21 -0.76
CA LEU A 102 18.79 -6.59 -0.48
C LEU A 102 18.62 -5.45 0.55
N ASN A 103 19.62 -5.30 1.42
CA ASN A 103 19.69 -4.14 2.31
C ASN A 103 20.02 -2.88 1.51
N LYS A 104 19.31 -1.78 1.78
CA LYS A 104 19.43 -0.55 0.99
C LYS A 104 20.78 0.14 1.14
N GLU A 105 21.40 0.04 2.31
CA GLU A 105 22.70 0.63 2.58
C GLU A 105 23.83 -0.17 1.94
N GLU A 106 23.80 -1.50 2.09
CA GLU A 106 24.74 -2.42 1.43
C GLU A 106 24.66 -2.30 -0.09
N THR A 107 23.44 -2.17 -0.62
CA THR A 107 23.20 -1.95 -2.05
C THR A 107 23.81 -0.61 -2.50
N ALA A 108 23.65 0.46 -1.70
CA ALA A 108 24.23 1.75 -2.01
C ALA A 108 25.79 1.72 -1.95
N ASN A 109 26.36 0.94 -1.05
CA ASN A 109 27.81 0.75 -0.99
C ASN A 109 28.32 -0.05 -2.20
N LYS A 110 27.56 -1.04 -2.68
CA LYS A 110 27.94 -1.89 -3.82
C LYS A 110 27.80 -1.19 -5.18
N PHE A 111 26.69 -0.49 -5.41
CA PHE A 111 26.33 0.09 -6.72
C PHE A 111 26.53 1.61 -6.78
N GLY A 112 26.90 2.25 -5.68
CA GLY A 112 27.01 3.70 -5.55
C GLY A 112 25.70 4.34 -5.08
N LYS A 113 25.82 5.31 -4.17
CA LYS A 113 24.68 6.01 -3.57
C LYS A 113 23.80 6.72 -4.61
N GLU A 114 24.43 7.34 -5.61
CA GLU A 114 23.75 8.06 -6.67
C GLU A 114 22.93 7.11 -7.55
N GLN A 115 23.50 5.99 -7.99
CA GLN A 115 22.80 5.00 -8.80
C GLN A 115 21.60 4.42 -8.03
N VAL A 116 21.75 4.07 -6.77
CA VAL A 116 20.64 3.55 -5.95
C VAL A 116 19.58 4.64 -5.70
N HIS A 117 20.01 5.91 -5.56
CA HIS A 117 19.07 7.02 -5.49
C HIS A 117 18.23 7.15 -6.77
N ILE A 118 18.87 7.06 -7.94
CA ILE A 118 18.18 7.06 -9.26
C ILE A 118 17.15 5.93 -9.30
N TRP A 119 17.53 4.69 -9.02
CA TRP A 119 16.59 3.55 -9.00
C TRP A 119 15.42 3.74 -8.03
N ARG A 120 15.63 4.44 -6.92
CA ARG A 120 14.59 4.67 -5.91
C ARG A 120 13.68 5.85 -6.19
N ARG A 121 14.14 6.85 -6.92
CA ARG A 121 13.47 8.16 -7.02
C ARG A 121 13.20 8.64 -8.43
N SER A 122 13.91 8.14 -9.44
CA SER A 122 13.65 8.52 -10.82
C SER A 122 12.24 8.09 -11.26
N TYR A 123 11.63 8.91 -12.10
CA TYR A 123 10.30 8.63 -12.63
C TYR A 123 10.33 7.50 -13.66
N ASP A 124 11.34 7.46 -14.52
CA ASP A 124 11.39 6.59 -15.71
C ASP A 124 12.54 5.56 -15.71
N THR A 125 13.48 5.66 -14.75
CA THR A 125 14.60 4.73 -14.64
C THR A 125 14.31 3.63 -13.63
N PRO A 126 14.00 2.39 -14.06
CA PRO A 126 13.73 1.28 -13.15
C PRO A 126 15.01 0.70 -12.55
N PRO A 127 14.92 0.02 -11.40
CA PRO A 127 15.97 -0.90 -10.98
C PRO A 127 16.03 -2.10 -11.93
N PRO A 128 17.13 -2.86 -11.95
CA PRO A 128 17.27 -4.04 -12.82
C PRO A 128 16.09 -5.01 -12.60
N ASN A 129 15.42 -5.40 -13.71
CA ASN A 129 14.25 -6.26 -13.72
C ASN A 129 13.06 -5.82 -12.85
N GLY A 130 13.03 -4.55 -12.46
CA GLY A 130 11.95 -3.96 -11.66
C GLY A 130 11.14 -2.91 -12.41
N GLU A 131 10.33 -2.15 -11.67
CA GLU A 131 9.46 -1.10 -12.20
C GLU A 131 10.03 0.30 -11.94
N SER A 132 9.90 1.19 -12.91
CA SER A 132 9.98 2.64 -12.69
C SER A 132 8.65 3.16 -12.07
N LEU A 133 8.64 4.40 -11.60
CA LEU A 133 7.37 5.06 -11.20
C LEU A 133 6.42 5.21 -12.39
N LYS A 134 6.95 5.42 -13.59
CA LYS A 134 6.19 5.46 -14.84
C LYS A 134 5.45 4.15 -15.12
N ASP A 135 6.10 3.00 -14.87
CA ASP A 135 5.47 1.70 -15.05
C ASP A 135 4.36 1.46 -14.02
N VAL A 136 4.56 1.87 -12.77
CA VAL A 136 3.50 1.87 -11.74
C VAL A 136 2.30 2.72 -12.18
N VAL A 137 2.54 3.95 -12.70
CA VAL A 137 1.47 4.81 -13.21
C VAL A 137 0.71 4.13 -14.36
N LYS A 138 1.41 3.45 -15.27
CA LYS A 138 0.78 2.75 -16.41
C LYS A 138 -0.20 1.65 -15.97
N ARG A 139 0.07 0.94 -14.86
CA ARG A 139 -0.85 -0.12 -14.38
C ARG A 139 -1.89 0.39 -13.39
N VAL A 140 -1.52 1.33 -12.50
CA VAL A 140 -2.45 1.86 -11.48
C VAL A 140 -3.51 2.75 -12.10
N SER A 141 -3.13 3.67 -13.01
CA SER A 141 -4.06 4.68 -13.52
C SER A 141 -5.25 4.10 -14.29
N PRO A 142 -5.10 3.13 -15.22
CA PRO A 142 -6.23 2.51 -15.89
C PRO A 142 -7.15 1.79 -14.91
N TYR A 143 -6.59 1.08 -13.93
CA TYR A 143 -7.37 0.40 -12.91
C TYR A 143 -8.18 1.38 -12.06
N PHE A 144 -7.54 2.45 -11.57
CA PHE A 144 -8.19 3.50 -10.80
C PHE A 144 -9.33 4.17 -11.58
N ILE A 145 -9.08 4.54 -12.84
CA ILE A 145 -10.06 5.21 -13.70
C ILE A 145 -11.27 4.30 -13.95
N LYS A 146 -11.03 3.01 -14.16
CA LYS A 146 -12.09 2.05 -14.50
C LYS A 146 -12.92 1.62 -13.28
N HIS A 147 -12.29 1.37 -12.12
CA HIS A 147 -12.91 0.70 -11.00
C HIS A 147 -13.18 1.58 -9.78
N ILE A 148 -12.36 2.60 -9.55
CA ILE A 148 -12.41 3.39 -8.32
C ILE A 148 -13.04 4.77 -8.55
N LYS A 149 -12.56 5.49 -9.55
CA LYS A 149 -13.03 6.84 -9.89
C LYS A 149 -14.57 6.92 -10.08
N PRO A 150 -15.25 5.97 -10.76
CA PRO A 150 -16.70 6.01 -10.90
C PRO A 150 -17.47 5.93 -9.58
N LEU A 151 -16.94 5.23 -8.58
CA LEU A 151 -17.54 5.14 -7.25
C LEU A 151 -17.50 6.50 -6.55
N ILE A 152 -16.36 7.18 -6.62
CA ILE A 152 -16.18 8.51 -6.06
C ILE A 152 -17.15 9.51 -6.70
N PHE A 153 -17.31 9.49 -8.02
CA PHE A 153 -18.26 10.36 -8.73
C PHE A 153 -19.74 10.04 -8.40
N LYS A 154 -20.04 8.80 -7.97
CA LYS A 154 -21.35 8.44 -7.43
C LYS A 154 -21.56 8.81 -5.96
N GLY A 155 -20.68 9.64 -5.40
CA GLY A 155 -20.79 10.09 -4.02
C GLY A 155 -20.30 9.09 -2.97
N LYS A 156 -19.59 8.01 -3.37
CA LYS A 156 -19.10 6.98 -2.46
C LYS A 156 -17.75 7.32 -1.85
N ASN A 157 -17.57 7.00 -0.60
CA ASN A 157 -16.29 7.09 0.10
C ASN A 157 -15.50 5.80 -0.12
N VAL A 158 -14.28 5.95 -0.63
CA VAL A 158 -13.42 4.82 -0.99
C VAL A 158 -12.12 4.90 -0.18
N LEU A 159 -11.75 3.77 0.44
CA LEU A 159 -10.45 3.57 1.09
C LEU A 159 -9.57 2.71 0.18
N ILE A 160 -8.31 3.13 0.00
CA ILE A 160 -7.26 2.36 -0.70
C ILE A 160 -6.06 2.20 0.24
#